data_3d303ffffd009bb49f977fb8df6e9e06
#
_entry.id   3d303ffffd009bb49f977fb8df6e9e06
#
_cell.length_a   1.000
_cell.length_b   1.000
_cell.length_c   1.000
_cell.angle_alpha   90.00
_cell.angle_beta   90.00
_cell.angle_gamma   90.00
#
_symmetry.space_group_name_H-M   'P 1'
#
loop_
_entity.id
_entity.type
_entity.pdbx_description
1 polymer ?
#
loop_
_entity_poly.entity_id
_entity_poly.type
_entity_poly.pdbx_seq_one_letter_code
_entity_poly.pdbx_strand_id
1 'polypeptide(L)'
;HQAPPNVLGTRGPPAYEQVVKQAHAHVPPPQSHDPFIDLAPPQGVKLTPRHYAYLKISEGCNHRCSFCIIPSMRGKLVSRGVGDVLEEAERLVNAGVQELLVISQDTSAFGVDIKYHTGFWQGRPVRSSMLGLCEALADLGVWVRLHYVYPYPHVDHVIPLMAEGKILPYL
;
A
#
# COMPACT_ATOMS: atom_id res chain seq x y z
N HIS A 1 29.55 27.57 -20.82
CA HIS A 1 28.74 26.34 -20.60
C HIS A 1 29.69 25.16 -20.63
N GLN A 2 30.14 24.69 -19.47
CA GLN A 2 30.83 23.41 -19.35
C GLN A 2 29.78 22.30 -19.44
N ALA A 3 29.94 21.39 -20.41
CA ALA A 3 29.13 20.20 -20.48
C ALA A 3 29.24 19.39 -19.16
N PRO A 4 28.14 18.80 -18.66
CA PRO A 4 28.21 17.95 -17.46
C PRO A 4 29.19 16.80 -17.72
N PRO A 5 29.98 16.36 -16.75
CA PRO A 5 30.92 15.27 -16.90
C PRO A 5 30.20 14.04 -17.43
N ASN A 6 30.73 13.47 -18.50
CA ASN A 6 30.14 12.32 -19.17
C ASN A 6 30.29 11.07 -18.28
N VAL A 7 29.30 10.79 -17.48
CA VAL A 7 29.26 9.67 -16.51
C VAL A 7 29.35 8.30 -17.21
N LEU A 8 29.06 8.24 -18.52
CA LEU A 8 29.05 7.00 -19.33
C LEU A 8 30.40 6.64 -19.94
N GLY A 9 31.43 7.46 -19.77
CA GLY A 9 32.76 7.27 -20.38
C GLY A 9 33.70 6.31 -19.63
N THR A 10 33.30 5.76 -18.52
CA THR A 10 34.17 4.93 -17.67
C THR A 10 33.98 3.44 -17.96
N ARG A 11 35.06 2.73 -18.26
CA ARG A 11 35.07 1.29 -18.55
C ARG A 11 35.76 0.50 -17.43
N GLY A 12 35.11 -0.55 -16.93
CA GLY A 12 35.68 -1.54 -16.01
C GLY A 12 35.30 -1.38 -14.53
N PRO A 13 35.67 -2.32 -13.64
CA PRO A 13 35.28 -2.38 -12.22
C PRO A 13 35.59 -1.10 -11.43
N PRO A 14 36.76 -0.42 -11.58
CA PRO A 14 37.02 0.83 -10.89
C PRO A 14 36.07 1.97 -11.29
N ALA A 15 35.56 1.89 -12.50
CA ALA A 15 34.63 2.86 -13.04
C ALA A 15 33.22 2.72 -12.45
N TYR A 16 32.78 1.52 -12.20
CA TYR A 16 31.48 1.26 -11.51
C TYR A 16 31.47 1.88 -10.11
N GLU A 17 32.54 1.69 -9.33
CA GLU A 17 32.66 2.29 -8.01
C GLU A 17 32.65 3.81 -8.04
N GLN A 18 33.30 4.41 -9.05
CA GLN A 18 33.29 5.87 -9.22
C GLN A 18 31.89 6.38 -9.60
N VAL A 19 31.19 5.68 -10.47
CA VAL A 19 29.80 6.03 -10.84
C VAL A 19 28.88 5.94 -9.64
N VAL A 20 28.96 4.87 -8.85
CA VAL A 20 28.17 4.69 -7.62
C VAL A 20 28.50 5.79 -6.61
N LYS A 21 29.79 6.11 -6.42
CA LYS A 21 30.21 7.16 -5.50
C LYS A 21 29.74 8.55 -5.93
N GLN A 22 29.77 8.85 -7.24
CA GLN A 22 29.25 10.11 -7.79
C GLN A 22 27.72 10.16 -7.70
N ALA A 23 27.02 9.07 -7.99
CA ALA A 23 25.57 9.00 -7.84
C ALA A 23 25.16 9.26 -6.39
N HIS A 24 25.84 8.62 -5.42
CA HIS A 24 25.59 8.84 -3.98
C HIS A 24 25.94 10.26 -3.50
N ALA A 25 26.90 10.93 -4.13
CA ALA A 25 27.24 12.32 -3.80
C ALA A 25 26.15 13.33 -4.25
N HIS A 26 25.32 12.95 -5.21
CA HIS A 26 24.24 13.79 -5.74
C HIS A 26 22.85 13.39 -5.22
N VAL A 27 22.72 12.24 -4.60
CA VAL A 27 21.49 11.80 -3.95
C VAL A 27 21.53 12.27 -2.49
N PRO A 28 20.57 13.05 -2.02
CA PRO A 28 20.52 13.41 -0.61
C PRO A 28 20.48 12.13 0.24
N PRO A 29 21.09 12.15 1.45
CA PRO A 29 21.04 11.00 2.33
C PRO A 29 19.60 10.57 2.54
N PRO A 30 19.31 9.25 2.58
CA PRO A 30 17.96 8.75 2.82
C PRO A 30 17.38 9.43 4.07
N GLN A 31 16.28 10.13 3.92
CA GLN A 31 15.55 10.62 5.08
C GLN A 31 14.98 9.42 5.83
N SER A 32 14.94 9.52 7.15
CA SER A 32 14.28 8.47 7.95
C SER A 32 12.84 8.34 7.49
N HIS A 33 12.50 7.15 6.99
CA HIS A 33 11.15 6.84 6.59
C HIS A 33 10.27 6.70 7.83
N ASP A 34 9.21 7.49 7.91
CA ASP A 34 8.18 7.38 8.93
C ASP A 34 6.90 6.83 8.27
N PRO A 35 6.51 5.57 8.58
CA PRO A 35 5.34 4.96 8.00
C PRO A 35 4.05 5.76 8.20
N PHE A 36 3.91 6.52 9.28
CA PHE A 36 2.73 7.35 9.55
C PHE A 36 2.67 8.58 8.64
N ILE A 37 3.83 9.20 8.34
CA ILE A 37 3.90 10.37 7.45
C ILE A 37 3.65 9.95 6.00
N ASP A 38 4.13 8.77 5.61
CA ASP A 38 4.03 8.28 4.23
C ASP A 38 2.69 7.61 3.90
N LEU A 39 1.82 7.46 4.88
CA LEU A 39 0.42 7.12 4.61
C LEU A 39 -0.22 8.27 3.83
N ALA A 40 -0.92 7.94 2.74
CA ALA A 40 -1.53 8.94 1.88
C ALA A 40 -2.44 9.87 2.70
N PRO A 41 -2.27 11.20 2.58
CA PRO A 41 -3.11 12.13 3.30
C PRO A 41 -4.57 11.96 2.87
N PRO A 42 -5.54 12.16 3.77
CA PRO A 42 -6.97 11.99 3.45
C PRO A 42 -7.47 12.86 2.29
N GLN A 43 -6.75 13.93 1.96
CA GLN A 43 -7.06 14.86 0.90
C GLN A 43 -6.09 14.78 -0.29
N GLY A 44 -5.41 13.67 -0.45
CA GLY A 44 -4.47 13.44 -1.55
C GLY A 44 -5.11 13.64 -2.92
N VAL A 45 -4.34 14.21 -3.86
CA VAL A 45 -4.80 14.39 -5.23
C VAL A 45 -4.86 13.03 -5.93
N LYS A 46 -6.03 12.68 -6.46
CA LYS A 46 -6.20 11.48 -7.26
C LYS A 46 -5.54 11.67 -8.63
N LEU A 47 -4.48 10.92 -8.92
CA LEU A 47 -3.75 10.96 -10.20
C LEU A 47 -4.18 9.84 -11.18
N THR A 48 -5.03 8.91 -10.76
CA THR A 48 -5.53 7.82 -11.60
C THR A 48 -6.68 8.28 -12.50
N PRO A 49 -6.97 7.58 -13.61
CA PRO A 49 -8.19 7.76 -14.38
C PRO A 49 -9.45 7.71 -13.50
N ARG A 50 -10.56 8.25 -14.03
CA ARG A 50 -11.79 8.42 -13.21
C ARG A 50 -12.37 7.11 -12.70
N HIS A 51 -12.24 6.02 -13.46
CA HIS A 51 -12.92 4.76 -13.17
C HIS A 51 -12.29 3.91 -12.07
N TYR A 52 -11.01 4.15 -11.71
CA TYR A 52 -10.39 3.43 -10.60
C TYR A 52 -9.58 4.33 -9.69
N ALA A 53 -9.32 3.86 -8.47
CA ALA A 53 -8.44 4.52 -7.52
C ALA A 53 -7.68 3.50 -6.66
N TYR A 54 -6.45 3.86 -6.27
CA TYR A 54 -5.72 3.12 -5.26
C TYR A 54 -6.22 3.50 -3.86
N LEU A 55 -6.46 2.49 -3.05
CA LEU A 55 -6.83 2.63 -1.64
C LEU A 55 -5.71 2.01 -0.80
N LYS A 56 -4.83 2.86 -0.29
CA LYS A 56 -3.70 2.42 0.54
C LYS A 56 -4.18 2.21 1.98
N ILE A 57 -4.03 0.98 2.48
CA ILE A 57 -4.57 0.59 3.80
C ILE A 57 -3.50 0.51 4.90
N SER A 58 -2.25 0.29 4.53
CA SER A 58 -1.12 0.24 5.47
C SER A 58 0.19 0.57 4.78
N GLU A 59 1.25 0.81 5.56
CA GLU A 59 2.62 1.02 5.12
C GLU A 59 3.56 0.08 5.86
N GLY A 60 4.70 -0.28 5.24
CA GLY A 60 5.71 -1.15 5.84
C GLY A 60 5.34 -2.63 5.83
N CYS A 61 6.30 -3.45 6.24
CA CYS A 61 6.13 -4.91 6.24
C CYS A 61 6.99 -5.54 7.35
N ASN A 62 6.42 -6.49 8.09
CA ASN A 62 7.10 -7.20 9.17
C ASN A 62 7.78 -8.50 8.73
N HIS A 63 7.66 -8.88 7.45
CA HIS A 63 8.34 -10.04 6.91
C HIS A 63 9.86 -9.84 6.85
N ARG A 64 10.58 -10.96 6.99
CA ARG A 64 12.05 -11.02 6.90
C ARG A 64 12.48 -11.93 5.75
N CYS A 65 11.88 -11.77 4.58
CA CYS A 65 12.25 -12.54 3.40
C CYS A 65 13.71 -12.22 3.02
N SER A 66 14.52 -13.24 2.80
CA SER A 66 15.98 -13.10 2.61
C SER A 66 16.37 -12.22 1.42
N PHE A 67 15.51 -12.13 0.41
CA PHE A 67 15.73 -11.34 -0.82
C PHE A 67 15.05 -9.96 -0.80
N CYS A 68 14.33 -9.60 0.27
CA CYS A 68 13.45 -8.43 0.28
C CYS A 68 14.01 -7.27 1.10
N ILE A 69 14.12 -6.10 0.49
CA ILE A 69 14.61 -4.87 1.12
C ILE A 69 13.49 -4.01 1.73
N ILE A 70 12.22 -4.34 1.48
CA ILE A 70 11.07 -3.51 1.86
C ILE A 70 11.08 -3.12 3.34
N PRO A 71 11.31 -4.02 4.32
CA PRO A 71 11.32 -3.63 5.73
C PRO A 71 12.38 -2.57 6.08
N SER A 72 13.51 -2.59 5.37
CA SER A 72 14.57 -1.58 5.56
C SER A 72 14.21 -0.23 4.94
N MET A 73 13.42 -0.22 3.86
CA MET A 73 13.02 0.98 3.14
C MET A 73 11.74 1.61 3.68
N ARG A 74 10.77 0.79 4.07
CA ARG A 74 9.40 1.20 4.44
C ARG A 74 9.07 1.02 5.91
N GLY A 75 10.02 0.48 6.70
CA GLY A 75 9.83 0.24 8.11
C GLY A 75 8.88 -0.92 8.43
N LYS A 76 8.46 -0.97 9.68
CA LYS A 76 7.49 -1.97 10.17
C LYS A 76 6.09 -1.66 9.67
N LEU A 77 5.25 -2.68 9.67
CA LEU A 77 3.83 -2.53 9.36
C LEU A 77 3.16 -1.49 10.25
N VAL A 78 2.48 -0.54 9.61
CA VAL A 78 1.62 0.46 10.24
C VAL A 78 0.30 0.48 9.48
N SER A 79 -0.76 0.02 10.12
CA SER A 79 -2.11 0.01 9.56
C SER A 79 -2.82 1.33 9.80
N ARG A 80 -3.57 1.78 8.81
CA ARG A 80 -4.48 2.91 8.97
C ARG A 80 -5.70 2.50 9.81
N GLY A 81 -6.36 3.46 10.44
CA GLY A 81 -7.67 3.24 11.03
C GLY A 81 -8.67 2.73 9.99
N VAL A 82 -9.40 1.66 10.30
CA VAL A 82 -10.36 1.08 9.35
C VAL A 82 -11.46 2.08 8.98
N GLY A 83 -11.89 2.94 9.91
CA GLY A 83 -12.84 4.02 9.66
C GLY A 83 -12.32 5.01 8.63
N ASP A 84 -11.08 5.49 8.78
CA ASP A 84 -10.45 6.44 7.86
C ASP A 84 -10.30 5.86 6.44
N VAL A 85 -9.98 4.55 6.36
CA VAL A 85 -9.88 3.84 5.08
C VAL A 85 -11.25 3.77 4.39
N LEU A 86 -12.30 3.44 5.14
CA LEU A 86 -13.65 3.31 4.60
C LEU A 86 -14.25 4.67 4.23
N GLU A 87 -13.98 5.72 4.99
CA GLU A 87 -14.38 7.09 4.65
C GLU A 87 -13.69 7.58 3.37
N GLU A 88 -12.41 7.24 3.18
CA GLU A 88 -11.71 7.54 1.91
C GLU A 88 -12.32 6.75 0.76
N ALA A 89 -12.58 5.46 0.93
CA ALA A 89 -13.21 4.62 -0.06
C ALA A 89 -14.58 5.18 -0.50
N GLU A 90 -15.41 5.57 0.46
CA GLU A 90 -16.73 6.18 0.22
C GLU A 90 -16.61 7.49 -0.56
N ARG A 91 -15.67 8.37 -0.19
CA ARG A 91 -15.41 9.61 -0.95
C ARG A 91 -15.00 9.34 -2.39
N LEU A 92 -14.15 8.32 -2.62
CA LEU A 92 -13.72 7.94 -3.96
C LEU A 92 -14.90 7.41 -4.80
N VAL A 93 -15.74 6.56 -4.21
CA VAL A 93 -16.94 6.04 -4.88
C VAL A 93 -17.93 7.16 -5.21
N ASN A 94 -18.17 8.07 -4.26
CA ASN A 94 -19.03 9.24 -4.48
C ASN A 94 -18.48 10.20 -5.55
N ALA A 95 -17.15 10.21 -5.76
CA ALA A 95 -16.50 10.94 -6.85
C ALA A 95 -16.55 10.20 -8.20
N GLY A 96 -17.22 9.05 -8.28
CA GLY A 96 -17.45 8.28 -9.52
C GLY A 96 -16.43 7.18 -9.81
N VAL A 97 -15.64 6.76 -8.80
CA VAL A 97 -14.77 5.60 -8.92
C VAL A 97 -15.61 4.31 -8.96
N GLN A 98 -15.30 3.43 -9.90
CA GLN A 98 -15.99 2.16 -10.12
C GLN A 98 -15.18 0.95 -9.66
N GLU A 99 -13.87 1.13 -9.44
CA GLU A 99 -12.97 0.08 -8.95
C GLU A 99 -12.01 0.63 -7.91
N LEU A 100 -11.94 -0.01 -6.75
CA LEU A 100 -10.99 0.25 -5.69
C LEU A 100 -9.87 -0.80 -5.73
N LEU A 101 -8.63 -0.35 -5.93
CA LEU A 101 -7.43 -1.18 -5.86
C LEU A 101 -6.84 -1.07 -4.45
N VAL A 102 -7.11 -2.05 -3.62
CA VAL A 102 -6.60 -2.11 -2.24
C VAL A 102 -5.13 -2.49 -2.26
N ILE A 103 -4.29 -1.61 -1.75
CA ILE A 103 -2.83 -1.75 -1.80
C ILE A 103 -2.16 -1.55 -0.44
N SER A 104 -1.06 -2.27 -0.26
CA SER A 104 -0.05 -2.09 0.78
C SER A 104 1.19 -2.91 0.41
N GLN A 105 2.17 -3.07 1.29
CA GLN A 105 3.27 -4.02 1.10
C GLN A 105 2.89 -5.45 1.48
N ASP A 106 1.89 -5.61 2.35
CA ASP A 106 1.27 -6.89 2.73
C ASP A 106 -0.18 -6.62 3.16
N THR A 107 -1.09 -6.76 2.21
CA THR A 107 -2.52 -6.45 2.42
C THR A 107 -3.18 -7.41 3.40
N SER A 108 -2.73 -8.66 3.44
CA SER A 108 -3.25 -9.67 4.36
C SER A 108 -2.89 -9.42 5.83
N ALA A 109 -1.81 -8.66 6.10
CA ALA A 109 -1.40 -8.31 7.45
C ALA A 109 -2.13 -7.08 8.02
N PHE A 110 -3.07 -6.48 7.30
CA PHE A 110 -3.83 -5.31 7.78
C PHE A 110 -4.43 -5.53 9.16
N GLY A 111 -4.13 -4.62 10.08
CA GLY A 111 -4.64 -4.64 11.45
C GLY A 111 -3.85 -5.46 12.46
N VAL A 112 -2.85 -6.25 12.04
CA VAL A 112 -2.03 -7.08 12.95
C VAL A 112 -1.30 -6.22 13.98
N ASP A 113 -0.69 -5.12 13.54
CA ASP A 113 0.07 -4.17 14.39
C ASP A 113 -0.80 -3.50 15.46
N ILE A 114 -2.06 -3.25 15.15
CA ILE A 114 -3.07 -2.67 16.06
C ILE A 114 -3.95 -3.72 16.72
N LYS A 115 -3.53 -5.00 16.70
CA LYS A 115 -4.23 -6.14 17.33
C LYS A 115 -5.71 -6.26 16.92
N TYR A 116 -5.97 -5.97 15.63
CA TYR A 116 -7.33 -6.01 15.05
C TYR A 116 -8.34 -5.14 15.80
N HIS A 117 -7.91 -3.96 16.24
CA HIS A 117 -8.77 -3.02 16.93
C HIS A 117 -10.05 -2.75 16.12
N THR A 118 -11.18 -2.62 16.84
CA THR A 118 -12.46 -2.26 16.22
C THR A 118 -12.53 -0.76 16.02
N GLY A 119 -12.68 -0.32 14.76
CA GLY A 119 -13.02 1.05 14.42
C GLY A 119 -14.52 1.20 14.16
N PHE A 120 -14.93 2.40 13.76
CA PHE A 120 -16.32 2.69 13.42
C PHE A 120 -16.42 3.32 12.04
N TRP A 121 -17.42 2.94 11.27
CA TRP A 121 -17.78 3.54 9.99
C TRP A 121 -19.30 3.63 9.87
N GLN A 122 -19.83 4.81 9.60
CA GLN A 122 -21.28 5.06 9.55
C GLN A 122 -22.03 4.57 10.82
N GLY A 123 -21.41 4.73 12.00
CA GLY A 123 -21.97 4.28 13.28
C GLY A 123 -21.93 2.76 13.51
N ARG A 124 -21.43 1.97 12.57
CA ARG A 124 -21.25 0.51 12.68
C ARG A 124 -19.83 0.16 13.13
N PRO A 125 -19.64 -0.78 14.06
CA PRO A 125 -18.32 -1.27 14.41
C PRO A 125 -17.77 -2.15 13.28
N VAL A 126 -16.53 -1.90 12.88
CA VAL A 126 -15.80 -2.68 11.87
C VAL A 126 -14.48 -3.13 12.48
N ARG A 127 -14.18 -4.41 12.35
CA ARG A 127 -12.90 -4.96 12.81
C ARG A 127 -11.79 -4.57 11.84
N SER A 128 -10.68 -4.03 12.35
CA SER A 128 -9.48 -3.74 11.57
C SER A 128 -8.75 -5.02 11.19
N SER A 129 -9.31 -5.79 10.28
CA SER A 129 -8.75 -7.02 9.71
C SER A 129 -9.01 -7.06 8.22
N MET A 130 -8.26 -7.87 7.48
CA MET A 130 -8.48 -8.04 6.04
C MET A 130 -9.94 -8.41 5.73
N LEU A 131 -10.50 -9.41 6.44
CA LEU A 131 -11.89 -9.81 6.24
C LEU A 131 -12.88 -8.68 6.55
N GLY A 132 -12.78 -8.06 7.73
CA GLY A 132 -13.71 -6.99 8.13
C GLY A 132 -13.65 -5.78 7.20
N LEU A 133 -12.47 -5.45 6.68
CA LEU A 133 -12.31 -4.41 5.66
C LEU A 133 -12.98 -4.83 4.34
N CYS A 134 -12.75 -6.06 3.88
CA CYS A 134 -13.35 -6.57 2.63
C CYS A 134 -14.88 -6.61 2.70
N GLU A 135 -15.46 -7.04 3.81
CA GLU A 135 -16.90 -7.03 4.04
C GLU A 135 -17.48 -5.61 3.94
N ALA A 136 -16.85 -4.65 4.59
CA ALA A 136 -17.30 -3.25 4.57
C ALA A 136 -17.11 -2.59 3.18
N LEU A 137 -16.01 -2.87 2.48
CA LEU A 137 -15.79 -2.36 1.12
C LEU A 137 -16.79 -2.94 0.11
N ALA A 138 -17.20 -4.20 0.30
CA ALA A 138 -18.21 -4.85 -0.54
C ALA A 138 -19.57 -4.14 -0.48
N ASP A 139 -19.91 -3.51 0.63
CA ASP A 139 -21.15 -2.73 0.80
C ASP A 139 -21.18 -1.46 -0.06
N LEU A 140 -20.03 -1.00 -0.58
CA LEU A 140 -19.96 0.18 -1.43
C LEU A 140 -20.46 -0.04 -2.87
N GLY A 141 -20.66 -1.31 -3.27
CA GLY A 141 -21.24 -1.66 -4.57
C GLY A 141 -20.36 -1.37 -5.79
N VAL A 142 -19.05 -1.28 -5.60
CA VAL A 142 -18.04 -1.11 -6.65
C VAL A 142 -17.10 -2.30 -6.69
N TRP A 143 -16.33 -2.44 -7.75
CA TRP A 143 -15.31 -3.48 -7.82
C TRP A 143 -14.21 -3.24 -6.81
N VAL A 144 -13.88 -4.26 -6.04
CA VAL A 144 -12.79 -4.25 -5.06
C VAL A 144 -11.75 -5.28 -5.48
N ARG A 145 -10.55 -4.82 -5.75
CA ARG A 145 -9.41 -5.66 -6.13
C ARG A 145 -8.37 -5.63 -5.01
N LEU A 146 -7.97 -6.81 -4.55
CA LEU A 146 -6.90 -6.96 -3.58
C LEU A 146 -5.56 -7.14 -4.30
N HIS A 147 -4.54 -6.43 -3.83
CA HIS A 147 -3.16 -6.56 -4.33
C HIS A 147 -2.23 -6.92 -3.19
N TYR A 148 -1.12 -7.58 -3.50
CA TYR A 148 -0.04 -7.89 -2.55
C TYR A 148 -0.51 -8.68 -1.33
N VAL A 149 -1.29 -9.72 -1.59
CA VAL A 149 -1.81 -10.64 -0.57
C VAL A 149 -0.78 -11.73 -0.32
N TYR A 150 -0.30 -11.85 0.90
CA TYR A 150 0.52 -12.97 1.33
C TYR A 150 -0.38 -14.13 1.79
N PRO A 151 -0.07 -15.38 1.44
CA PRO A 151 -0.98 -16.53 1.65
C PRO A 151 -1.00 -17.02 3.11
N TYR A 152 -1.47 -16.18 4.02
CA TYR A 152 -1.77 -16.63 5.37
C TYR A 152 -3.07 -17.45 5.41
N PRO A 153 -3.23 -18.39 6.36
CA PRO A 153 -4.46 -19.20 6.46
C PRO A 153 -5.76 -18.38 6.58
N HIS A 154 -5.72 -17.20 7.18
CA HIS A 154 -6.90 -16.35 7.32
C HIS A 154 -7.34 -15.66 6.03
N VAL A 155 -6.52 -15.69 4.97
CA VAL A 155 -6.90 -15.19 3.63
C VAL A 155 -8.04 -16.02 3.06
N ASP A 156 -8.12 -17.30 3.39
CA ASP A 156 -9.20 -18.19 2.96
C ASP A 156 -10.59 -17.68 3.36
N HIS A 157 -10.68 -16.87 4.43
CA HIS A 157 -11.95 -16.28 4.87
C HIS A 157 -12.52 -15.25 3.89
N VAL A 158 -11.71 -14.71 2.96
CA VAL A 158 -12.17 -13.77 1.92
C VAL A 158 -12.70 -14.49 0.68
N ILE A 159 -12.35 -15.78 0.49
CA ILE A 159 -12.79 -16.55 -0.67
C ILE A 159 -14.31 -16.60 -0.85
N PRO A 160 -15.13 -16.75 0.20
CA PRO A 160 -16.59 -16.68 0.06
C PRO A 160 -17.08 -15.36 -0.53
N LEU A 161 -16.48 -14.22 -0.17
CA LEU A 161 -16.82 -12.92 -0.74
C LEU A 161 -16.50 -12.84 -2.23
N MET A 162 -15.45 -13.53 -2.68
CA MET A 162 -15.11 -13.65 -4.11
C MET A 162 -16.11 -14.53 -4.85
N ALA A 163 -16.52 -15.63 -4.25
CA ALA A 163 -17.54 -16.52 -4.83
C ALA A 163 -18.91 -15.83 -4.96
N GLU A 164 -19.22 -14.92 -4.07
CA GLU A 164 -20.44 -14.10 -4.08
C GLU A 164 -20.32 -12.88 -5.02
N GLY A 165 -19.16 -12.66 -5.64
CA GLY A 165 -18.92 -11.52 -6.53
C GLY A 165 -18.76 -10.17 -5.81
N LYS A 166 -18.58 -10.18 -4.48
CA LYS A 166 -18.39 -8.97 -3.66
C LYS A 166 -16.97 -8.42 -3.73
N ILE A 167 -15.99 -9.29 -3.90
CA ILE A 167 -14.58 -8.97 -4.11
C ILE A 167 -14.14 -9.67 -5.39
N LEU A 168 -13.29 -9.04 -6.18
CA LEU A 168 -12.80 -9.65 -7.41
C LEU A 168 -11.95 -10.90 -7.09
N PRO A 169 -12.11 -12.01 -7.86
CA PRO A 169 -11.51 -13.31 -7.55
C PRO A 169 -10.03 -13.41 -7.96
N TYR A 170 -9.22 -12.43 -7.54
CA TYR A 170 -7.78 -12.37 -7.80
C TYR A 170 -7.05 -12.09 -6.50
N LEU A 171 -6.11 -12.95 -6.14
CA LEU A 171 -5.23 -12.84 -4.98
C LEU A 171 -3.76 -12.89 -5.40
#